data_1933aa2da743b39248931393c60cca5d
#
_entry.id   1933aa2da743b39248931393c60cca5d
#
_cell.length_a   1.000
_cell.length_b   1.000
_cell.length_c   1.000
_cell.angle_alpha   90.00
_cell.angle_beta   90.00
_cell.angle_gamma   90.00
#
_symmetry.space_group_name_H-M   'P 1'
#
loop_
_entity.id
_entity.type
_entity.pdbx_description
1 polymer ?
#
loop_
_entity_poly.entity_id
_entity_poly.type
_entity_poly.pdbx_seq_one_letter_code
_entity_poly.pdbx_strand_id
1 'polypeptide(L)'
;KNIVNESDSDLDSDDEDDEDDDDDSDWNLRKCSAAALDNFSHGYPEEVLEYAMPHLRSAIVSQSWPVREASILAFGAISHGCLDLVGPNLPELIPFLVNPLKDTVPAVRQITCWTLTRYSSWIAYHSSNGKNHERYLQPVLEGILDCCIDKNKKVQESACCALATLAEDVGRELAPYLEIIFTRLSVCFQRYRAKNIQNLFDAVHTILECVGPEAIAQHPKVVDILIPPLF
;
A
#
# COMPACT_ATOMS: atom_id res chain seq x y z
N LYS A 1 44.35 33.10 25.00
CA LYS A 1 43.05 33.00 25.68
C LYS A 1 41.98 33.47 24.67
N ASN A 2 41.48 32.60 23.89
CA ASN A 2 40.27 32.87 23.07
C ASN A 2 39.37 31.66 23.20
N ILE A 3 38.24 31.90 23.75
CA ILE A 3 37.12 31.00 23.87
C ILE A 3 36.43 31.04 22.50
N VAL A 4 36.40 29.95 21.80
CA VAL A 4 35.62 29.77 20.58
C VAL A 4 34.27 29.19 20.98
N ASN A 5 33.20 29.91 20.76
CA ASN A 5 31.83 29.43 20.85
C ASN A 5 31.57 28.59 19.62
N GLU A 6 31.35 27.30 19.81
CA GLU A 6 30.72 26.44 18.84
C GLU A 6 29.22 26.71 18.87
N SER A 7 28.70 27.28 17.83
CA SER A 7 27.26 27.32 17.54
C SER A 7 26.94 26.19 16.60
N ASP A 8 26.29 25.16 17.12
CA ASP A 8 25.63 24.10 16.35
C ASP A 8 24.65 24.75 15.37
N SER A 9 24.93 24.58 14.08
CA SER A 9 23.97 24.75 13.00
C SER A 9 23.81 23.42 12.31
N ASP A 10 22.97 22.54 12.88
CA ASP A 10 22.40 21.41 12.17
C ASP A 10 21.44 21.96 11.11
N LEU A 11 21.99 22.23 9.93
CA LEU A 11 21.23 22.41 8.71
C LEU A 11 21.04 21.02 8.12
N ASP A 12 19.87 20.44 8.38
CA ASP A 12 19.33 19.28 7.66
C ASP A 12 19.37 19.57 6.14
N SER A 13 20.33 18.96 5.47
CA SER A 13 20.41 18.93 4.01
C SER A 13 19.59 17.75 3.47
N ASP A 14 18.25 17.85 3.57
CA ASP A 14 17.30 16.86 3.03
C ASP A 14 16.88 17.16 1.58
N ASP A 15 17.62 17.99 0.83
CA ASP A 15 17.22 18.46 -0.50
C ASP A 15 17.85 17.69 -1.69
N GLU A 16 18.55 16.56 -1.46
CA GLU A 16 19.24 15.84 -2.56
C GLU A 16 18.43 14.75 -3.28
N ASP A 17 17.17 14.49 -2.91
CA ASP A 17 16.36 13.39 -3.49
C ASP A 17 15.46 13.81 -4.68
N ASP A 18 15.57 15.00 -5.23
CA ASP A 18 14.68 15.48 -6.29
C ASP A 18 15.13 15.12 -7.73
N GLU A 19 16.29 14.47 -7.94
CA GLU A 19 16.82 14.18 -9.30
C GLU A 19 16.47 12.80 -9.87
N ASP A 20 15.89 11.86 -9.10
CA ASP A 20 15.59 10.49 -9.57
C ASP A 20 14.14 10.27 -10.06
N ASP A 21 13.36 11.32 -10.28
CA ASP A 21 11.91 11.21 -10.58
C ASP A 21 11.60 10.79 -12.03
N ASP A 22 12.57 10.76 -12.95
CA ASP A 22 12.32 10.53 -14.39
C ASP A 22 12.44 9.07 -14.86
N ASP A 23 13.02 8.16 -14.08
CA ASP A 23 13.32 6.78 -14.55
C ASP A 23 12.20 5.74 -14.29
N ASP A 24 11.20 6.06 -13.47
CA ASP A 24 10.11 5.11 -13.14
C ASP A 24 8.92 5.17 -14.11
N SER A 25 8.87 6.17 -15.01
CA SER A 25 7.82 6.33 -16.02
C SER A 25 8.00 5.42 -17.24
N ASP A 26 9.24 5.01 -17.53
CA ASP A 26 9.56 4.26 -18.73
C ASP A 26 9.19 2.77 -18.62
N TRP A 27 8.69 2.25 -19.74
CA TRP A 27 8.40 0.84 -19.94
C TRP A 27 9.71 0.05 -19.97
N ASN A 28 10.00 -0.72 -18.91
CA ASN A 28 11.24 -1.47 -18.73
C ASN A 28 11.01 -2.97 -18.70
N LEU A 29 12.11 -3.76 -18.72
CA LEU A 29 12.06 -5.22 -18.76
C LEU A 29 11.22 -5.81 -17.60
N ARG A 30 11.30 -5.22 -16.41
CA ARG A 30 10.52 -5.64 -15.23
C ARG A 30 9.02 -5.49 -15.45
N LYS A 31 8.59 -4.32 -15.92
CA LYS A 31 7.18 -4.03 -16.24
C LYS A 31 6.67 -4.89 -17.38
N CYS A 32 7.49 -5.09 -18.43
CA CYS A 32 7.19 -6.01 -19.53
C CYS A 32 6.98 -7.45 -19.04
N SER A 33 7.87 -7.92 -18.16
CA SER A 33 7.80 -9.29 -17.63
C SER A 33 6.56 -9.50 -16.76
N ALA A 34 6.21 -8.52 -15.93
CA ALA A 34 5.00 -8.56 -15.11
C ALA A 34 3.73 -8.57 -15.99
N ALA A 35 3.66 -7.72 -17.02
CA ALA A 35 2.54 -7.69 -17.97
C ALA A 35 2.42 -9.00 -18.78
N ALA A 36 3.55 -9.60 -19.17
CA ALA A 36 3.55 -10.90 -19.83
C ALA A 36 3.03 -11.99 -18.89
N LEU A 37 3.48 -11.97 -17.62
CA LEU A 37 3.04 -12.94 -16.62
C LEU A 37 1.54 -12.80 -16.31
N ASP A 38 1.02 -11.57 -16.22
CA ASP A 38 -0.41 -11.30 -16.09
C ASP A 38 -1.21 -11.90 -17.26
N ASN A 39 -0.79 -11.65 -18.51
CA ASN A 39 -1.44 -12.23 -19.69
C ASN A 39 -1.38 -13.76 -19.71
N PHE A 40 -0.24 -14.35 -19.36
CA PHE A 40 -0.13 -15.82 -19.28
C PHE A 40 -1.02 -16.40 -18.18
N SER A 41 -1.17 -15.72 -17.06
CA SER A 41 -2.00 -16.16 -15.96
C SER A 41 -3.49 -16.27 -16.33
N HIS A 42 -3.96 -15.44 -17.26
CA HIS A 42 -5.33 -15.52 -17.78
C HIS A 42 -5.55 -16.69 -18.74
N GLY A 43 -4.53 -17.03 -19.54
CA GLY A 43 -4.63 -18.10 -20.54
C GLY A 43 -4.25 -19.48 -20.01
N TYR A 44 -3.29 -19.53 -19.10
CA TYR A 44 -2.64 -20.75 -18.61
C TYR A 44 -2.41 -20.70 -17.10
N PRO A 45 -3.45 -20.53 -16.28
CA PRO A 45 -3.27 -20.27 -14.84
C PRO A 45 -2.64 -21.45 -14.09
N GLU A 46 -2.96 -22.69 -14.46
CA GLU A 46 -2.41 -23.89 -13.82
C GLU A 46 -0.91 -24.02 -14.06
N GLU A 47 -0.49 -23.87 -15.33
CA GLU A 47 0.90 -23.95 -15.73
C GLU A 47 1.73 -22.81 -15.11
N VAL A 48 1.17 -21.58 -15.11
CA VAL A 48 1.83 -20.44 -14.47
C VAL A 48 2.07 -20.71 -13.00
N LEU A 49 1.09 -21.24 -12.28
CA LEU A 49 1.26 -21.54 -10.85
C LEU A 49 2.23 -22.69 -10.63
N GLU A 50 2.17 -23.75 -11.43
CA GLU A 50 3.11 -24.88 -11.32
C GLU A 50 4.56 -24.43 -11.42
N TYR A 51 4.88 -23.57 -12.40
CA TYR A 51 6.25 -23.10 -12.63
C TYR A 51 6.64 -21.93 -11.72
N ALA A 52 5.75 -20.96 -11.47
CA ALA A 52 6.10 -19.73 -10.74
C ALA A 52 6.15 -19.93 -9.22
N MET A 53 5.18 -20.66 -8.63
CA MET A 53 5.03 -20.71 -7.17
C MET A 53 6.26 -21.21 -6.41
N PRO A 54 6.99 -22.26 -6.85
CA PRO A 54 8.22 -22.69 -6.16
C PRO A 54 9.28 -21.59 -6.11
N HIS A 55 9.42 -20.80 -7.19
CA HIS A 55 10.36 -19.69 -7.28
C HIS A 55 9.91 -18.50 -6.42
N LEU A 56 8.66 -18.11 -6.50
CA LEU A 56 8.12 -16.97 -5.78
C LEU A 56 8.21 -17.15 -4.26
N ARG A 57 7.88 -18.34 -3.75
CA ARG A 57 7.98 -18.66 -2.31
C ARG A 57 9.40 -18.53 -1.76
N SER A 58 10.41 -18.90 -2.54
CA SER A 58 11.82 -18.75 -2.14
C SER A 58 12.34 -17.32 -2.33
N ALA A 59 11.89 -16.64 -3.38
CA ALA A 59 12.36 -15.31 -3.75
C ALA A 59 11.89 -14.23 -2.77
N ILE A 60 10.67 -14.33 -2.26
CA ILE A 60 10.09 -13.29 -1.38
C ILE A 60 10.82 -13.13 -0.03
N VAL A 61 11.55 -14.16 0.41
CA VAL A 61 12.39 -14.14 1.63
C VAL A 61 13.89 -13.97 1.32
N SER A 62 14.25 -13.66 0.08
CA SER A 62 15.63 -13.48 -0.35
C SER A 62 16.32 -12.34 0.39
N GLN A 63 17.64 -12.48 0.64
CA GLN A 63 18.47 -11.39 1.16
C GLN A 63 18.60 -10.24 0.15
N SER A 64 18.51 -10.54 -1.15
CA SER A 64 18.56 -9.55 -2.23
C SER A 64 17.21 -8.86 -2.38
N TRP A 65 17.16 -7.56 -2.09
CA TRP A 65 15.92 -6.80 -2.19
C TRP A 65 15.31 -6.75 -3.61
N PRO A 66 16.09 -6.70 -4.73
CA PRO A 66 15.50 -6.73 -6.06
C PRO A 66 14.78 -8.07 -6.35
N VAL A 67 15.26 -9.16 -5.76
CA VAL A 67 14.61 -10.47 -5.86
C VAL A 67 13.33 -10.52 -5.07
N ARG A 68 13.31 -9.94 -3.84
CA ARG A 68 12.07 -9.81 -3.06
C ARG A 68 11.03 -8.96 -3.78
N GLU A 69 11.45 -7.80 -4.27
CA GLU A 69 10.59 -6.85 -4.99
C GLU A 69 9.98 -7.49 -6.24
N ALA A 70 10.78 -8.14 -7.08
CA ALA A 70 10.31 -8.83 -8.28
C ALA A 70 9.34 -9.98 -7.96
N SER A 71 9.57 -10.70 -6.86
CA SER A 71 8.67 -11.75 -6.40
C SER A 71 7.31 -11.20 -5.98
N ILE A 72 7.29 -10.10 -5.23
CA ILE A 72 6.05 -9.44 -4.78
C ILE A 72 5.29 -8.89 -5.99
N LEU A 73 5.97 -8.25 -6.93
CA LEU A 73 5.39 -7.80 -8.20
C LEU A 73 4.75 -8.97 -8.96
N ALA A 74 5.42 -10.12 -9.04
CA ALA A 74 4.90 -11.30 -9.71
C ALA A 74 3.64 -11.86 -9.02
N PHE A 75 3.58 -11.87 -7.68
CA PHE A 75 2.36 -12.22 -6.95
C PHE A 75 1.19 -11.28 -7.31
N GLY A 76 1.45 -9.99 -7.45
CA GLY A 76 0.44 -9.03 -7.92
C GLY A 76 0.02 -9.29 -9.37
N ALA A 77 0.95 -9.60 -10.25
CA ALA A 77 0.69 -9.85 -11.66
C ALA A 77 -0.21 -11.08 -11.90
N ILE A 78 0.01 -12.18 -11.17
CA ILE A 78 -0.80 -13.40 -11.34
C ILE A 78 -2.16 -13.35 -10.64
N SER A 79 -2.43 -12.32 -9.86
CA SER A 79 -3.59 -12.26 -8.96
C SER A 79 -4.92 -12.49 -9.67
N HIS A 80 -5.18 -11.80 -10.78
CA HIS A 80 -6.47 -11.88 -11.48
C HIS A 80 -6.64 -13.19 -12.24
N GLY A 81 -5.64 -13.59 -13.01
CA GLY A 81 -5.74 -14.81 -13.82
C GLY A 81 -5.75 -16.09 -12.99
N CYS A 82 -5.08 -16.08 -11.82
CA CYS A 82 -4.96 -17.27 -10.98
C CYS A 82 -5.80 -17.22 -9.70
N LEU A 83 -6.69 -16.24 -9.51
CA LEU A 83 -7.38 -16.00 -8.24
C LEU A 83 -8.10 -17.24 -7.70
N ASP A 84 -8.84 -17.93 -8.56
CA ASP A 84 -9.62 -19.13 -8.18
C ASP A 84 -8.72 -20.27 -7.69
N LEU A 85 -7.57 -20.45 -8.34
CA LEU A 85 -6.61 -21.51 -8.00
C LEU A 85 -5.77 -21.18 -6.77
N VAL A 86 -5.42 -19.90 -6.58
CA VAL A 86 -4.67 -19.41 -5.41
C VAL A 86 -5.59 -19.22 -4.21
N GLY A 87 -6.89 -19.05 -4.42
CA GLY A 87 -7.89 -18.79 -3.40
C GLY A 87 -7.76 -19.62 -2.12
N PRO A 88 -7.59 -20.96 -2.19
CA PRO A 88 -7.38 -21.80 -1.04
C PRO A 88 -6.13 -21.47 -0.20
N ASN A 89 -5.12 -20.83 -0.80
CA ASN A 89 -3.87 -20.46 -0.15
C ASN A 89 -3.85 -18.99 0.33
N LEU A 90 -4.79 -18.15 -0.11
CA LEU A 90 -4.86 -16.73 0.28
C LEU A 90 -5.00 -16.51 1.80
N PRO A 91 -5.68 -17.38 2.57
CA PRO A 91 -5.72 -17.27 4.03
C PRO A 91 -4.35 -17.25 4.72
N GLU A 92 -3.32 -17.82 4.08
CA GLU A 92 -1.93 -17.80 4.55
C GLU A 92 -1.10 -16.76 3.81
N LEU A 93 -1.36 -16.56 2.53
CA LEU A 93 -0.62 -15.64 1.67
C LEU A 93 -0.85 -14.18 2.06
N ILE A 94 -2.09 -13.76 2.33
CA ILE A 94 -2.39 -12.35 2.66
C ILE A 94 -1.66 -11.89 3.93
N PRO A 95 -1.74 -12.59 5.09
CA PRO A 95 -0.94 -12.22 6.26
C PRO A 95 0.57 -12.21 6.00
N PHE A 96 1.05 -13.09 5.11
CA PHE A 96 2.46 -13.14 4.74
C PHE A 96 2.87 -11.92 3.89
N LEU A 97 2.03 -11.48 2.95
CA LEU A 97 2.25 -10.28 2.11
C LEU A 97 2.18 -8.97 2.90
N VAL A 98 1.64 -8.96 4.10
CA VAL A 98 1.67 -7.77 4.98
C VAL A 98 3.08 -7.47 5.50
N ASN A 99 3.90 -8.50 5.72
CA ASN A 99 5.24 -8.32 6.29
C ASN A 99 6.17 -7.41 5.44
N PRO A 100 6.23 -7.54 4.10
CA PRO A 100 7.03 -6.65 3.24
C PRO A 100 6.63 -5.17 3.27
N LEU A 101 5.46 -4.78 3.80
CA LEU A 101 5.14 -3.37 4.07
C LEU A 101 6.09 -2.74 5.10
N LYS A 102 6.82 -3.55 5.85
CA LYS A 102 7.83 -3.12 6.84
C LYS A 102 9.27 -3.38 6.37
N ASP A 103 9.48 -3.70 5.09
CA ASP A 103 10.83 -3.90 4.54
C ASP A 103 11.67 -2.63 4.69
N THR A 104 12.97 -2.80 4.91
CA THR A 104 13.91 -1.67 5.03
C THR A 104 14.04 -0.89 3.73
N VAL A 105 13.76 -1.52 2.58
CA VAL A 105 13.91 -0.94 1.24
C VAL A 105 12.57 -0.34 0.77
N PRO A 106 12.52 0.95 0.42
CA PRO A 106 11.30 1.62 -0.03
C PRO A 106 10.64 0.95 -1.25
N ALA A 107 11.42 0.52 -2.24
CA ALA A 107 10.89 -0.14 -3.44
C ALA A 107 10.09 -1.41 -3.10
N VAL A 108 10.51 -2.17 -2.08
CA VAL A 108 9.79 -3.37 -1.62
C VAL A 108 8.47 -2.97 -0.95
N ARG A 109 8.46 -1.93 -0.10
CA ARG A 109 7.23 -1.43 0.53
C ARG A 109 6.24 -0.90 -0.51
N GLN A 110 6.75 -0.12 -1.48
CA GLN A 110 5.97 0.45 -2.58
C GLN A 110 5.24 -0.63 -3.38
N ILE A 111 5.97 -1.63 -3.89
CA ILE A 111 5.36 -2.71 -4.69
C ILE A 111 4.41 -3.57 -3.86
N THR A 112 4.65 -3.69 -2.55
CA THR A 112 3.77 -4.43 -1.66
C THR A 112 2.41 -3.75 -1.50
N CYS A 113 2.37 -2.40 -1.40
CA CYS A 113 1.12 -1.65 -1.40
C CYS A 113 0.31 -1.99 -2.64
N TRP A 114 0.91 -1.89 -3.83
CA TRP A 114 0.25 -2.25 -5.09
C TRP A 114 -0.20 -3.71 -5.14
N THR A 115 0.65 -4.65 -4.72
CA THR A 115 0.32 -6.08 -4.76
C THR A 115 -0.89 -6.41 -3.87
N LEU A 116 -0.98 -5.81 -2.69
CA LEU A 116 -2.11 -6.05 -1.78
C LEU A 116 -3.44 -5.56 -2.36
N THR A 117 -3.44 -4.47 -3.15
CA THR A 117 -4.67 -4.02 -3.82
C THR A 117 -5.20 -5.01 -4.85
N ARG A 118 -4.31 -5.83 -5.44
CA ARG A 118 -4.73 -6.87 -6.38
C ARG A 118 -5.55 -7.99 -5.73
N TYR A 119 -5.54 -8.08 -4.40
CA TYR A 119 -6.31 -9.03 -3.60
C TYR A 119 -7.41 -8.35 -2.76
N SER A 120 -7.63 -7.05 -2.91
CA SER A 120 -8.59 -6.27 -2.09
C SER A 120 -10.02 -6.82 -2.17
N SER A 121 -10.48 -7.22 -3.34
CA SER A 121 -11.80 -7.85 -3.53
C SER A 121 -11.94 -9.17 -2.77
N TRP A 122 -10.87 -9.99 -2.72
CA TRP A 122 -10.86 -11.21 -1.92
C TRP A 122 -10.89 -10.89 -0.41
N ILE A 123 -10.10 -9.89 0.02
CA ILE A 123 -10.08 -9.39 1.40
C ILE A 123 -11.48 -8.90 1.79
N ALA A 124 -12.11 -8.09 0.95
CA ALA A 124 -13.45 -7.57 1.15
C ALA A 124 -14.48 -8.69 1.32
N TYR A 125 -14.47 -9.66 0.42
CA TYR A 125 -15.39 -10.81 0.49
C TYR A 125 -15.25 -11.60 1.79
N HIS A 126 -14.01 -11.88 2.22
CA HIS A 126 -13.73 -12.69 3.40
C HIS A 126 -13.83 -11.90 4.72
N SER A 127 -13.85 -10.58 4.64
CA SER A 127 -14.02 -9.66 5.78
C SER A 127 -15.45 -9.13 5.91
N SER A 128 -16.36 -9.49 5.00
CA SER A 128 -17.72 -9.00 5.00
C SER A 128 -18.49 -9.36 6.28
N ASN A 129 -19.34 -8.44 6.75
CA ASN A 129 -20.12 -8.56 7.97
C ASN A 129 -19.27 -8.75 9.24
N GLY A 130 -18.12 -8.07 9.30
CA GLY A 130 -17.21 -8.09 10.45
C GLY A 130 -16.42 -9.39 10.64
N LYS A 131 -16.51 -10.33 9.70
CA LYS A 131 -15.79 -11.61 9.80
C LYS A 131 -14.32 -11.41 9.45
N ASN A 132 -13.44 -12.11 10.16
CA ASN A 132 -12.00 -12.16 9.88
C ASN A 132 -11.31 -10.79 9.73
N HIS A 133 -11.90 -9.70 10.22
CA HIS A 133 -11.29 -8.37 10.17
C HIS A 133 -9.88 -8.39 10.76
N GLU A 134 -9.71 -8.94 11.96
CA GLU A 134 -8.42 -9.04 12.64
C GLU A 134 -7.38 -9.86 11.86
N ARG A 135 -7.84 -10.77 11.00
CA ARG A 135 -6.95 -11.66 10.27
C ARG A 135 -6.52 -11.09 8.90
N TYR A 136 -7.42 -10.41 8.18
CA TYR A 136 -7.18 -9.98 6.80
C TYR A 136 -7.25 -8.47 6.65
N LEU A 137 -8.39 -7.85 6.94
CA LEU A 137 -8.60 -6.43 6.68
C LEU A 137 -7.73 -5.55 7.56
N GLN A 138 -7.77 -5.73 8.87
CA GLN A 138 -7.08 -4.86 9.82
C GLN A 138 -5.54 -4.83 9.60
N PRO A 139 -4.82 -5.97 9.47
CA PRO A 139 -3.39 -5.95 9.24
C PRO A 139 -2.99 -5.28 7.93
N VAL A 140 -3.78 -5.47 6.87
CA VAL A 140 -3.55 -4.83 5.57
C VAL A 140 -3.78 -3.32 5.68
N LEU A 141 -4.89 -2.90 6.27
CA LEU A 141 -5.23 -1.50 6.48
C LEU A 141 -4.16 -0.77 7.33
N GLU A 142 -3.79 -1.35 8.48
CA GLU A 142 -2.77 -0.77 9.35
C GLU A 142 -1.41 -0.66 8.65
N GLY A 143 -1.01 -1.68 7.91
CA GLY A 143 0.24 -1.67 7.15
C GLY A 143 0.25 -0.62 6.04
N ILE A 144 -0.85 -0.45 5.30
CA ILE A 144 -1.00 0.61 4.28
C ILE A 144 -0.98 2.00 4.95
N LEU A 145 -1.68 2.17 6.07
CA LEU A 145 -1.68 3.44 6.83
C LEU A 145 -0.28 3.80 7.37
N ASP A 146 0.52 2.82 7.78
CA ASP A 146 1.91 3.05 8.17
C ASP A 146 2.75 3.49 6.96
N CYS A 147 2.50 2.95 5.77
CA CYS A 147 3.13 3.38 4.52
C CYS A 147 2.68 4.79 4.07
N CYS A 148 1.45 5.23 4.39
CA CYS A 148 1.03 6.61 4.14
C CYS A 148 1.90 7.64 4.88
N ILE A 149 2.44 7.30 6.07
CA ILE A 149 3.33 8.19 6.83
C ILE A 149 4.82 7.91 6.61
N ASP A 150 5.16 7.12 5.59
CA ASP A 150 6.55 6.79 5.22
C ASP A 150 7.37 8.05 4.91
N LYS A 151 8.70 7.95 5.05
CA LYS A 151 9.61 9.04 4.67
C LYS A 151 9.75 9.14 3.14
N ASN A 152 9.63 8.04 2.42
CA ASN A 152 9.79 7.97 0.97
C ASN A 152 8.51 8.39 0.24
N LYS A 153 8.60 9.37 -0.65
CA LYS A 153 7.48 9.94 -1.41
C LYS A 153 6.76 8.93 -2.31
N LYS A 154 7.50 8.00 -2.93
CA LYS A 154 6.92 6.95 -3.81
C LYS A 154 6.12 5.92 -3.01
N VAL A 155 6.57 5.61 -1.78
CA VAL A 155 5.81 4.75 -0.85
C VAL A 155 4.53 5.44 -0.41
N GLN A 156 4.58 6.73 -0.05
CA GLN A 156 3.40 7.53 0.30
C GLN A 156 2.36 7.52 -0.83
N GLU A 157 2.79 7.77 -2.07
CA GLU A 157 1.94 7.76 -3.26
C GLU A 157 1.26 6.41 -3.44
N SER A 158 2.04 5.32 -3.48
CA SER A 158 1.51 3.97 -3.63
C SER A 158 0.57 3.56 -2.49
N ALA A 159 0.85 4.02 -1.27
CA ALA A 159 0.00 3.73 -0.12
C ALA A 159 -1.34 4.48 -0.18
N CYS A 160 -1.37 5.74 -0.62
CA CYS A 160 -2.62 6.47 -0.83
C CYS A 160 -3.48 5.83 -1.91
N CYS A 161 -2.88 5.45 -3.07
CA CYS A 161 -3.58 4.73 -4.12
C CYS A 161 -4.11 3.37 -3.61
N ALA A 162 -3.29 2.64 -2.83
CA ALA A 162 -3.69 1.37 -2.26
C ALA A 162 -4.84 1.51 -1.25
N LEU A 163 -4.82 2.58 -0.45
CA LEU A 163 -5.90 2.86 0.51
C LEU A 163 -7.22 3.19 -0.20
N ALA A 164 -7.17 3.96 -1.29
CA ALA A 164 -8.34 4.25 -2.12
C ALA A 164 -8.94 2.96 -2.72
N THR A 165 -8.10 2.14 -3.39
CA THR A 165 -8.56 0.87 -3.97
C THR A 165 -9.12 -0.09 -2.92
N LEU A 166 -8.49 -0.19 -1.75
CA LEU A 166 -9.01 -0.99 -0.64
C LEU A 166 -10.39 -0.47 -0.18
N ALA A 167 -10.56 0.86 -0.11
CA ALA A 167 -11.83 1.47 0.28
C ALA A 167 -12.95 1.19 -0.73
N GLU A 168 -12.68 1.21 -2.03
CA GLU A 168 -13.64 0.87 -3.10
C GLU A 168 -14.18 -0.56 -2.92
N ASP A 169 -13.30 -1.52 -2.64
CA ASP A 169 -13.71 -2.92 -2.51
C ASP A 169 -14.35 -3.24 -1.15
N VAL A 170 -13.79 -2.70 -0.06
CA VAL A 170 -14.21 -3.01 1.32
C VAL A 170 -15.43 -2.19 1.75
N GLY A 171 -15.55 -0.95 1.24
CA GLY A 171 -16.71 -0.10 1.46
C GLY A 171 -17.01 0.16 2.95
N ARG A 172 -18.25 -0.12 3.34
CA ARG A 172 -18.77 0.14 4.70
C ARG A 172 -18.08 -0.65 5.82
N GLU A 173 -17.36 -1.71 5.50
CA GLU A 173 -16.57 -2.46 6.50
C GLU A 173 -15.42 -1.64 7.10
N LEU A 174 -15.06 -0.49 6.46
CA LEU A 174 -14.11 0.47 7.01
C LEU A 174 -14.68 1.34 8.14
N ALA A 175 -16.00 1.38 8.33
CA ALA A 175 -16.63 2.25 9.32
C ALA A 175 -16.01 2.14 10.74
N PRO A 176 -15.73 0.95 11.28
CA PRO A 176 -15.09 0.82 12.60
C PRO A 176 -13.68 1.42 12.68
N TYR A 177 -13.03 1.63 11.54
CA TYR A 177 -11.64 2.09 11.44
C TYR A 177 -11.50 3.57 11.10
N LEU A 178 -12.60 4.31 10.89
CA LEU A 178 -12.58 5.70 10.45
C LEU A 178 -11.73 6.60 11.35
N GLU A 179 -11.82 6.46 12.67
CA GLU A 179 -11.04 7.29 13.60
C GLU A 179 -9.53 7.07 13.43
N ILE A 180 -9.08 5.82 13.30
CA ILE A 180 -7.65 5.52 13.09
C ILE A 180 -7.18 5.95 11.71
N ILE A 181 -7.98 5.72 10.66
CA ILE A 181 -7.69 6.14 9.30
C ILE A 181 -7.44 7.65 9.28
N PHE A 182 -8.41 8.44 9.71
CA PHE A 182 -8.31 9.90 9.62
C PHE A 182 -7.30 10.51 10.59
N THR A 183 -7.04 9.87 11.73
CA THR A 183 -5.93 10.27 12.61
C THR A 183 -4.57 10.11 11.90
N ARG A 184 -4.36 9.02 11.15
CA ARG A 184 -3.13 8.82 10.37
C ARG A 184 -3.05 9.78 9.18
N LEU A 185 -4.13 9.94 8.44
CA LEU A 185 -4.18 10.84 7.28
C LEU A 185 -4.03 12.32 7.67
N SER A 186 -4.47 12.73 8.86
CA SER A 186 -4.23 14.10 9.35
C SER A 186 -2.73 14.43 9.50
N VAL A 187 -1.91 13.43 9.85
CA VAL A 187 -0.45 13.59 9.87
C VAL A 187 0.11 13.76 8.45
N CYS A 188 -0.48 13.06 7.47
CA CYS A 188 -0.08 13.17 6.07
C CYS A 188 -0.32 14.58 5.52
N PHE A 189 -1.45 15.22 5.83
CA PHE A 189 -1.74 16.61 5.43
C PHE A 189 -0.68 17.61 5.88
N GLN A 190 0.00 17.35 7.00
CA GLN A 190 1.06 18.22 7.52
C GLN A 190 2.43 17.97 6.86
N ARG A 191 2.63 16.80 6.25
CA ARG A 191 3.93 16.35 5.74
C ARG A 191 4.02 16.31 4.23
N TYR A 192 2.90 16.07 3.54
CA TYR A 192 2.89 15.87 2.09
C TYR A 192 3.17 17.16 1.35
N ARG A 193 3.97 17.05 0.28
CA ARG A 193 4.19 18.12 -0.69
C ARG A 193 3.18 18.03 -1.83
N ALA A 194 3.13 19.06 -2.69
CA ALA A 194 2.07 19.29 -3.68
C ALA A 194 1.66 18.05 -4.52
N LYS A 195 2.61 17.20 -4.93
CA LYS A 195 2.30 16.03 -5.76
C LYS A 195 1.49 14.98 -4.97
N ASN A 196 1.95 14.61 -3.77
CA ASN A 196 1.32 13.55 -2.98
C ASN A 196 0.04 14.03 -2.29
N ILE A 197 -0.14 15.36 -2.11
CA ILE A 197 -1.37 15.88 -1.50
C ILE A 197 -2.61 15.58 -2.35
N GLN A 198 -2.50 15.51 -3.67
CA GLN A 198 -3.60 15.13 -4.55
C GLN A 198 -4.06 13.70 -4.30
N ASN A 199 -3.10 12.77 -4.23
CA ASN A 199 -3.39 11.36 -3.94
C ASN A 199 -4.01 11.18 -2.54
N LEU A 200 -3.60 12.01 -1.58
CA LEU A 200 -4.18 12.03 -0.24
C LEU A 200 -5.66 12.50 -0.26
N PHE A 201 -5.96 13.59 -0.99
CA PHE A 201 -7.33 14.06 -1.16
C PHE A 201 -8.21 13.05 -1.87
N ASP A 202 -7.68 12.39 -2.90
CA ASP A 202 -8.38 11.33 -3.62
C ASP A 202 -8.71 10.15 -2.70
N ALA A 203 -7.75 9.68 -1.92
CA ALA A 203 -7.98 8.63 -0.93
C ALA A 203 -9.02 9.03 0.13
N VAL A 204 -8.97 10.25 0.66
CA VAL A 204 -9.95 10.76 1.61
C VAL A 204 -11.35 10.80 0.98
N HIS A 205 -11.46 11.35 -0.24
CA HIS A 205 -12.73 11.41 -0.97
C HIS A 205 -13.32 10.02 -1.16
N THR A 206 -12.54 9.08 -1.69
CA THR A 206 -12.96 7.70 -1.95
C THR A 206 -13.45 7.01 -0.68
N ILE A 207 -12.71 7.14 0.45
CA ILE A 207 -13.13 6.55 1.73
C ILE A 207 -14.48 7.12 2.19
N LEU A 208 -14.65 8.45 2.14
CA LEU A 208 -15.89 9.09 2.57
C LEU A 208 -17.08 8.68 1.69
N GLU A 209 -16.87 8.55 0.39
CA GLU A 209 -17.89 8.12 -0.57
C GLU A 209 -18.29 6.66 -0.32
N CYS A 210 -17.32 5.75 -0.21
CA CYS A 210 -17.56 4.32 -0.06
C CYS A 210 -18.18 3.94 1.29
N VAL A 211 -17.78 4.61 2.37
CA VAL A 211 -18.35 4.38 3.71
C VAL A 211 -19.75 4.98 3.82
N GLY A 212 -19.97 6.13 3.23
CA GLY A 212 -21.23 6.83 3.16
C GLY A 212 -21.55 7.72 4.37
N PRO A 213 -22.47 8.70 4.20
CA PRO A 213 -22.75 9.74 5.19
C PRO A 213 -23.34 9.22 6.50
N GLU A 214 -24.08 8.13 6.45
CA GLU A 214 -24.73 7.54 7.63
C GLU A 214 -23.70 6.98 8.62
N ALA A 215 -22.67 6.30 8.11
CA ALA A 215 -21.60 5.76 8.94
C ALA A 215 -20.70 6.90 9.48
N ILE A 216 -20.41 7.92 8.65
CA ILE A 216 -19.65 9.10 9.10
C ILE A 216 -20.37 9.82 10.25
N ALA A 217 -21.70 9.96 10.17
CA ALA A 217 -22.49 10.59 11.22
C ALA A 217 -22.44 9.84 12.57
N GLN A 218 -22.15 8.54 12.55
CA GLN A 218 -21.93 7.75 13.77
C GLN A 218 -20.55 7.95 14.40
N HIS A 219 -19.62 8.60 13.67
CA HIS A 219 -18.24 8.86 14.10
C HIS A 219 -17.93 10.38 14.12
N PRO A 220 -18.56 11.18 15.02
CA PRO A 220 -18.41 12.65 15.00
C PRO A 220 -16.97 13.13 15.13
N LYS A 221 -16.12 12.40 15.83
CA LYS A 221 -14.68 12.72 15.93
C LYS A 221 -13.96 12.77 14.57
N VAL A 222 -14.45 12.04 13.57
CA VAL A 222 -13.88 12.08 12.22
C VAL A 222 -13.97 13.48 11.63
N VAL A 223 -15.08 14.17 11.86
CA VAL A 223 -15.29 15.55 11.39
C VAL A 223 -14.30 16.49 12.08
N ASP A 224 -14.10 16.33 13.39
CA ASP A 224 -13.16 17.15 14.17
C ASP A 224 -11.69 16.93 13.74
N ILE A 225 -11.36 15.73 13.27
CA ILE A 225 -10.01 15.38 12.78
C ILE A 225 -9.78 15.92 11.37
N LEU A 226 -10.79 15.82 10.48
CA LEU A 226 -10.66 16.16 9.06
C LEU A 226 -10.74 17.65 8.76
N ILE A 227 -11.63 18.38 9.44
CA ILE A 227 -11.88 19.79 9.11
C ILE A 227 -10.63 20.68 9.28
N PRO A 228 -9.88 20.62 10.40
CA PRO A 228 -8.72 21.50 10.59
C PRO A 228 -7.64 21.38 9.53
N PRO A 229 -7.25 20.17 9.02
CA PRO A 229 -6.24 20.06 7.97
C PRO A 229 -6.69 20.54 6.59
N LEU A 230 -8.00 20.71 6.35
CA LEU A 230 -8.55 21.14 5.07
C LEU A 230 -8.59 22.67 4.90
N PHE A 231 -8.37 23.43 5.99
CA PHE A 231 -8.37 24.89 6.04
C PHE A 231 -7.06 25.47 6.58
#